data_9f78c5924c20a68865542bb7faea87ae
#
_entry.id   9f78c5924c20a68865542bb7faea87ae
#
_cell.length_a   1.000
_cell.length_b   1.000
_cell.length_c   1.000
_cell.angle_alpha   90.00
_cell.angle_beta   90.00
_cell.angle_gamma   90.00
#
_symmetry.space_group_name_H-M   'P 1'
#
loop_
_entity.id
_entity.type
_entity.pdbx_description
1 polymer ?
#
loop_
_entity_poly.entity_id
_entity_poly.type
_entity_poly.pdbx_seq_one_letter_code
_entity_poly.pdbx_strand_id
1 'polypeptide(L)'
;KHAVMALNQLMNIEEGNNGIRACVLCPGEVETPILDHRPIPVPQEERERLIQSEDMGEIVVFIMKLPARVTLNEVIISPTYTRPLQPGEG
;
A
#
# COMPACT_ATOMS: atom_id res chain seq x y z
N LYS A 1 -0.93 12.56 -2.87
CA LYS A 1 -0.91 11.24 -3.50
C LYS A 1 -0.54 11.31 -4.97
N HIS A 2 -1.21 12.17 -5.74
CA HIS A 2 -0.89 12.32 -7.17
C HIS A 2 0.52 12.85 -7.39
N ALA A 3 0.99 13.73 -6.52
CA ALA A 3 2.35 14.26 -6.61
C ALA A 3 3.40 13.17 -6.40
N VAL A 4 3.15 12.23 -5.49
CA VAL A 4 4.05 11.12 -5.24
C VAL A 4 4.09 10.17 -6.44
N MET A 5 2.95 9.92 -7.06
CA MET A 5 2.87 9.09 -8.26
C MET A 5 3.62 9.72 -9.43
N ALA A 6 3.47 11.03 -9.60
CA ALA A 6 4.17 11.74 -10.67
C ALA A 6 5.69 11.71 -10.45
N LEU A 7 6.13 11.88 -9.21
CA LEU A 7 7.55 11.80 -8.87
C LEU A 7 8.10 10.41 -9.15
N ASN A 8 7.32 9.37 -8.79
CA ASN A 8 7.71 7.98 -9.04
C ASN A 8 7.90 7.72 -10.53
N GLN A 9 6.96 8.19 -11.36
CA GLN A 9 7.07 8.02 -12.81
C GLN A 9 8.29 8.73 -13.37
N LEU A 10 8.55 9.95 -12.88
CA LEU A 10 9.71 10.74 -13.31
C LEU A 10 11.00 10.01 -12.97
N MET A 11 11.10 9.47 -11.76
CA MET A 11 12.29 8.71 -11.34
C MET A 11 12.50 7.49 -12.23
N ASN A 12 11.44 6.76 -12.57
CA ASN A 12 11.56 5.58 -13.43
C ASN A 12 11.99 5.96 -14.85
N ILE A 13 11.51 7.10 -15.36
CA ILE A 13 11.88 7.58 -16.68
C ILE A 13 13.33 8.03 -16.70
N GLU A 14 13.74 8.83 -15.71
CA GLU A 14 15.10 9.41 -15.69
C GLU A 14 16.17 8.40 -15.29
N GLU A 15 15.87 7.52 -14.33
CA GLU A 15 16.90 6.66 -13.74
C GLU A 15 16.76 5.18 -14.10
N GLY A 16 15.73 4.81 -14.88
CA GLY A 16 15.52 3.42 -15.27
C GLY A 16 16.72 2.81 -15.98
N ASN A 17 17.35 3.57 -16.88
CA ASN A 17 18.51 3.10 -17.62
C ASN A 17 19.75 2.93 -16.73
N ASN A 18 19.73 3.53 -15.55
CA ASN A 18 20.79 3.41 -14.57
C ASN A 18 20.54 2.28 -13.56
N GLY A 19 19.49 1.48 -13.80
CA GLY A 19 19.18 0.35 -12.94
C GLY A 19 18.38 0.71 -11.69
N ILE A 20 17.86 1.92 -11.59
CA ILE A 20 17.05 2.36 -10.47
C ILE A 20 15.58 2.20 -10.80
N ARG A 21 14.85 1.52 -9.92
CA ARG A 21 13.42 1.30 -10.07
C ARG A 21 12.70 1.90 -8.87
N ALA A 22 11.59 2.55 -9.10
CA ALA A 22 10.76 3.10 -8.05
C ALA A 22 9.34 2.58 -8.20
N CYS A 23 8.71 2.26 -7.08
CA CYS A 23 7.35 1.74 -7.04
C CYS A 23 6.55 2.43 -5.95
N VAL A 24 5.34 2.84 -6.27
CA VAL A 24 4.42 3.41 -5.27
C VAL A 24 3.47 2.32 -4.81
N LEU A 25 3.46 2.06 -3.51
CA LEU A 25 2.49 1.16 -2.91
C LEU A 25 1.34 1.99 -2.35
N CYS A 26 0.12 1.67 -2.76
CA CYS A 26 -1.08 2.37 -2.31
C CYS A 26 -1.97 1.41 -1.52
N PRO A 27 -1.67 1.19 -0.23
CA PRO A 27 -2.48 0.28 0.57
C PRO A 27 -3.79 0.95 1.00
N GLY A 28 -4.84 0.13 1.12
CA GLY A 28 -6.07 0.54 1.75
C GLY A 28 -5.93 0.49 3.27
N GLU A 29 -6.97 0.06 3.99
CA GLU A 29 -6.88 -0.05 5.44
C GLU A 29 -5.98 -1.21 5.83
N VAL A 30 -4.94 -0.90 6.60
CA VAL A 30 -3.99 -1.88 7.12
C VAL A 30 -4.19 -1.98 8.63
N GLU A 31 -4.15 -3.20 9.18
CA GLU A 31 -4.25 -3.40 10.62
C GLU A 31 -2.98 -2.88 11.28
N THR A 32 -3.09 -1.77 12.00
CA THR A 32 -1.98 -1.11 12.68
C THR A 32 -2.46 -0.50 14.00
N PRO A 33 -1.57 -0.19 14.94
CA PRO A 33 -1.96 0.47 16.19
C PRO A 33 -2.67 1.80 16.01
N ILE A 34 -2.50 2.45 14.86
CA ILE A 34 -3.12 3.74 14.60
C ILE A 34 -4.65 3.65 14.60
N LEU A 35 -5.19 2.46 14.34
CA LEU A 35 -6.63 2.24 14.36
C LEU A 35 -7.23 2.43 15.75
N ASP A 36 -6.41 2.28 16.79
CA ASP A 36 -6.86 2.45 18.19
C ASP A 36 -7.11 3.92 18.52
N HIS A 37 -6.61 4.84 17.71
CA HIS A 37 -6.74 6.27 17.95
C HIS A 37 -7.92 6.90 17.21
N ARG A 38 -8.71 6.10 16.52
CA ARG A 38 -9.91 6.61 15.84
C ARG A 38 -10.99 6.92 16.85
N PRO A 39 -11.86 7.92 16.57
CA PRO A 39 -12.99 8.24 17.45
C PRO A 39 -13.89 7.03 17.72
N ILE A 40 -14.06 6.19 16.72
CA ILE A 40 -14.81 4.94 16.83
C ILE A 40 -13.82 3.82 16.56
N PRO A 41 -13.43 3.06 17.60
CA PRO A 41 -12.47 1.97 17.41
C PRO A 41 -12.99 0.92 16.44
N VAL A 42 -12.10 0.36 15.64
CA VAL A 42 -12.44 -0.71 14.70
C VAL A 42 -12.60 -2.01 15.48
N PRO A 43 -13.74 -2.72 15.34
CA PRO A 43 -13.93 -4.01 16.01
C PRO A 43 -12.85 -5.01 15.61
N GLN A 44 -12.47 -5.89 16.55
CA GLN A 44 -11.41 -6.87 16.31
C GLN A 44 -11.72 -7.78 15.12
N GLU A 45 -12.98 -8.18 14.96
CA GLU A 45 -13.37 -9.03 13.83
C GLU A 45 -13.11 -8.37 12.49
N GLU A 46 -13.32 -7.06 12.40
CA GLU A 46 -13.07 -6.32 11.18
C GLU A 46 -11.58 -6.10 10.98
N ARG A 47 -10.82 -5.89 12.06
CA ARG A 47 -9.38 -5.71 11.98
C ARG A 47 -8.69 -6.94 11.40
N GLU A 48 -9.18 -8.12 11.71
CA GLU A 48 -8.63 -9.37 11.19
C GLU A 48 -8.84 -9.52 9.67
N ARG A 49 -9.80 -8.80 9.12
CA ARG A 49 -10.11 -8.83 7.69
C ARG A 49 -9.42 -7.74 6.89
N LEU A 50 -8.73 -6.85 7.59
CA LEU A 50 -7.93 -5.80 6.93
C LEU A 50 -6.60 -6.36 6.48
N ILE A 51 -5.89 -5.58 5.66
CA ILE A 51 -4.54 -5.94 5.25
C ILE A 51 -3.65 -5.99 6.49
N GLN A 52 -2.91 -7.07 6.65
CA GLN A 52 -1.99 -7.23 7.76
C GLN A 52 -0.59 -6.73 7.36
N SER A 53 0.22 -6.38 8.35
CA SER A 53 1.58 -5.93 8.08
C SER A 53 2.40 -6.99 7.35
N GLU A 54 2.16 -8.26 7.66
CA GLU A 54 2.83 -9.38 7.00
C GLU A 54 2.52 -9.42 5.50
N ASP A 55 1.29 -9.07 5.13
CA ASP A 55 0.87 -9.05 3.73
C ASP A 55 1.68 -8.00 2.96
N MET A 56 1.87 -6.84 3.57
CA MET A 56 2.67 -5.78 2.96
C MET A 56 4.12 -6.21 2.79
N GLY A 57 4.67 -6.90 3.81
CA GLY A 57 6.03 -7.41 3.74
C GLY A 57 6.22 -8.40 2.60
N GLU A 58 5.27 -9.30 2.40
CA GLU A 58 5.32 -10.28 1.30
C GLU A 58 5.30 -9.59 -0.06
N ILE A 59 4.49 -8.55 -0.21
CA ILE A 59 4.41 -7.79 -1.45
C ILE A 59 5.74 -7.10 -1.75
N VAL A 60 6.34 -6.48 -0.75
CA VAL A 60 7.63 -5.80 -0.90
C VAL A 60 8.71 -6.79 -1.34
N VAL A 61 8.76 -7.96 -0.70
CA VAL A 61 9.73 -9.00 -1.06
C VAL A 61 9.52 -9.46 -2.50
N PHE A 62 8.27 -9.66 -2.91
CA PHE A 62 7.95 -10.04 -4.28
C PHE A 62 8.49 -9.01 -5.28
N ILE A 63 8.26 -7.73 -5.00
CA ILE A 63 8.71 -6.65 -5.87
C ILE A 63 10.24 -6.63 -5.96
N MET A 64 10.91 -6.83 -4.84
CA MET A 64 12.37 -6.82 -4.79
C MET A 64 12.99 -7.97 -5.57
N LYS A 65 12.28 -9.09 -5.69
CA LYS A 65 12.76 -10.27 -6.40
C LYS A 65 12.50 -10.25 -7.90
N LEU A 66 11.81 -9.25 -8.40
CA LEU A 66 11.53 -9.14 -9.82
C LEU A 66 12.83 -8.95 -10.61
N PRO A 67 12.88 -9.51 -11.85
CA PRO A 67 14.06 -9.30 -12.70
C PRO A 67 14.34 -7.81 -12.91
N ALA A 68 15.60 -7.47 -13.11
CA ALA A 68 15.99 -6.07 -13.27
C ALA A 68 15.29 -5.37 -14.44
N ARG A 69 14.85 -6.13 -15.42
CA ARG A 69 14.15 -5.59 -16.60
C ARG A 69 12.69 -5.26 -16.35
N VAL A 70 12.17 -5.58 -15.15
CA VAL A 70 10.76 -5.37 -14.83
C VAL A 70 10.65 -4.32 -13.74
N THR A 71 9.80 -3.32 -13.97
CA THR A 71 9.49 -2.29 -12.99
C THR A 71 7.99 -2.28 -12.76
N LEU A 72 7.58 -2.43 -11.50
CA LEU A 72 6.20 -2.18 -11.10
C LEU A 72 6.11 -0.71 -10.71
N ASN A 73 5.35 0.05 -11.47
CA ASN A 73 5.25 1.49 -11.24
C ASN A 73 4.33 1.81 -10.09
N GLU A 74 3.21 1.10 -10.00
CA GLU A 74 2.18 1.39 -9.02
C GLU A 74 1.46 0.11 -8.66
N VAL A 75 1.27 -0.11 -7.36
CA VAL A 75 0.53 -1.27 -6.86
C VAL A 75 -0.54 -0.77 -5.89
N ILE A 76 -1.79 -1.05 -6.23
CA ILE A 76 -2.93 -0.69 -5.38
C ILE A 76 -3.35 -1.94 -4.65
N ILE A 77 -3.36 -1.87 -3.33
CA ILE A 77 -3.65 -3.01 -2.47
C ILE A 77 -4.88 -2.69 -1.64
N SER A 78 -5.89 -3.54 -1.72
CA SER A 78 -7.13 -3.32 -0.98
C SER A 78 -7.49 -4.58 -0.21
N PRO A 79 -8.09 -4.46 0.97
CA PRO A 79 -8.62 -5.64 1.65
C PRO A 79 -9.79 -6.20 0.83
N THR A 80 -9.92 -7.50 0.83
CA THR A 80 -11.05 -8.15 0.14
C THR A 80 -12.38 -7.79 0.80
N TYR A 81 -12.34 -7.63 2.12
CA TYR A 81 -13.51 -7.23 2.89
C TYR A 81 -13.63 -5.72 2.91
N THR A 82 -14.82 -5.22 2.58
CA THR A 82 -15.11 -3.79 2.65
C THR A 82 -15.86 -3.50 3.93
N ARG A 83 -15.24 -2.74 4.83
CA ARG A 83 -15.83 -2.38 6.11
C ARG A 83 -16.94 -1.36 5.90
N PRO A 84 -18.13 -1.55 6.54
CA PRO A 84 -19.19 -0.54 6.47
C PRO A 84 -18.72 0.80 7.09
N LEU A 85 -19.17 1.91 6.52
CA LEU A 85 -18.87 3.23 7.08
C LEU A 85 -19.57 3.39 8.44
N GLN A 86 -18.84 3.95 9.39
CA GLN A 86 -19.34 4.24 10.73
C GLN A 86 -19.62 5.74 10.86
N PRO A 87 -20.56 6.16 11.72
CA PRO A 87 -20.74 7.58 12.01
C PRO A 87 -19.42 8.18 12.50
N GLY A 88 -19.04 9.33 11.94
CA GLY A 88 -17.80 10.00 12.31
C GLY A 88 -16.59 9.59 11.48
N GLU A 89 -16.72 8.63 10.56
CA GLU A 89 -15.71 8.27 9.59
C GLU A 89 -16.03 8.97 8.28
N GLY A 90 -15.12 9.73 7.79
CA GLY A 90 -15.39 10.50 6.60
C GLY A 90 -14.40 10.34 5.50
#